data_d2a706fd202c38dcba4c9d9fe6e95879
#
_entry.id   d2a706fd202c38dcba4c9d9fe6e95879
#
_cell.length_a   1.000
_cell.length_b   1.000
_cell.length_c   1.000
_cell.angle_alpha   90.00
_cell.angle_beta   90.00
_cell.angle_gamma   90.00
#
_symmetry.space_group_name_H-M   'P 1'
#
loop_
_entity.id
_entity.type
_entity.pdbx_description
1 polymer ?
#
loop_
_entity_poly.entity_id
_entity_poly.type
_entity_poly.pdbx_seq_one_letter_code
_entity_poly.pdbx_strand_id
1 'polypeptide(L)'
;MAKVASAETPAEVTLLKEEGSMMAYCGAVTTITFFTGPAPVEALRERLALIVAANPWLGGRLVRGKGEKRMRLVFDPAGPVRDDLFSVASPGQYTLQGVSYADIQKVIKGSRLEVVGGVKALNKGDVQLKVTIVPGESTGSGEQWALIVSISHTIADGYTYYQIYNMLSSSAEIKKLSPARKDSFSAGLAGAVGTAESRIYLSPGFMLNCAATMLFGGAVKSRCVTVDSAKVAAAKAEAAQDGDSAFVSTNDLLVAGWAKATRAQLLEMPINLRNRLPDIGDADAGNYEWAIFYQEEDCLRPGLIRKSLKTPGQYRRCGREPPRPLRSGWRLMRARYALITNWATFAQGLELPGCEQQLHLPFFKFGEVPCEMAFVFRATPTQTGVLMLTRKLRGAHLARGAGVFGATVDPVVFPDERGRYTPIP
;
A
#
# COMPACT_ATOMS: atom_id res chain seq x y z
N MET A 1 -8.98 -28.82 43.57
CA MET A 1 -7.74 -28.70 42.81
C MET A 1 -8.09 -28.15 41.44
N ALA A 2 -7.86 -26.86 41.21
CA ALA A 2 -8.05 -26.25 39.91
C ALA A 2 -6.94 -26.73 38.97
N LYS A 3 -7.31 -27.33 37.84
CA LYS A 3 -6.38 -27.68 36.77
C LYS A 3 -5.74 -26.38 36.27
N VAL A 4 -4.44 -26.21 36.57
CA VAL A 4 -3.63 -25.17 35.92
C VAL A 4 -3.66 -25.49 34.46
N ALA A 5 -4.31 -24.63 33.66
CA ALA A 5 -4.28 -24.74 32.23
C ALA A 5 -2.81 -24.71 31.79
N SER A 6 -2.37 -25.75 31.10
CA SER A 6 -1.06 -25.79 30.48
C SER A 6 -0.97 -24.62 29.52
N ALA A 7 -0.03 -23.69 29.77
CA ALA A 7 0.25 -22.61 28.81
C ALA A 7 0.61 -23.28 27.48
N GLU A 8 -0.25 -23.11 26.48
CA GLU A 8 0.05 -23.59 25.14
C GLU A 8 1.34 -22.92 24.66
N THR A 9 2.19 -23.70 24.01
CA THR A 9 3.45 -23.18 23.46
C THR A 9 3.12 -22.13 22.40
N PRO A 10 3.72 -20.93 22.44
CA PRO A 10 3.51 -19.90 21.42
C PRO A 10 3.71 -20.47 20.02
N ALA A 11 2.78 -20.17 19.12
CA ALA A 11 2.92 -20.50 17.71
C ALA A 11 3.93 -19.58 17.04
N GLU A 12 4.64 -20.11 16.05
CA GLU A 12 5.58 -19.32 15.27
C GLU A 12 5.45 -19.58 13.77
N VAL A 13 5.70 -18.54 12.99
CA VAL A 13 5.74 -18.57 11.53
C VAL A 13 7.07 -18.02 11.07
N THR A 14 7.85 -18.84 10.35
CA THR A 14 9.06 -18.37 9.68
C THR A 14 8.67 -17.55 8.47
N LEU A 15 9.09 -16.29 8.42
CA LEU A 15 8.76 -15.36 7.33
C LEU A 15 9.48 -15.73 6.03
N LEU A 16 8.97 -15.27 4.88
CA LEU A 16 9.64 -15.41 3.58
C LEU A 16 11.01 -14.71 3.61
N LYS A 17 11.91 -15.16 2.74
CA LYS A 17 13.21 -14.52 2.55
C LYS A 17 13.06 -13.04 2.14
N GLU A 18 12.10 -12.76 1.31
CA GLU A 18 11.76 -11.45 0.77
C GLU A 18 11.28 -10.52 1.89
N GLU A 19 10.45 -11.03 2.81
CA GLU A 19 9.97 -10.30 3.99
C GLU A 19 11.11 -9.92 4.95
N GLY A 20 12.11 -10.77 5.08
CA GLY A 20 13.29 -10.54 5.92
C GLY A 20 14.36 -9.66 5.28
N SER A 21 14.29 -9.40 3.97
CA SER A 21 15.25 -8.56 3.24
C SER A 21 14.68 -7.19 2.91
N MET A 22 13.86 -7.11 1.87
CA MET A 22 13.38 -5.83 1.35
C MET A 22 12.23 -5.26 2.20
N MET A 23 11.20 -6.06 2.48
CA MET A 23 10.02 -5.61 3.22
C MET A 23 10.35 -5.23 4.67
N ALA A 24 11.42 -5.82 5.24
CA ALA A 24 11.89 -5.45 6.58
C ALA A 24 12.37 -3.98 6.68
N TYR A 25 12.74 -3.37 5.57
CA TYR A 25 13.14 -1.95 5.51
C TYR A 25 11.99 -1.02 5.11
N CYS A 26 10.87 -1.57 4.63
CA CYS A 26 9.65 -0.82 4.46
C CYS A 26 9.01 -0.55 5.84
N GLY A 27 8.29 0.56 5.97
CA GLY A 27 7.60 0.90 7.21
C GLY A 27 6.36 0.03 7.44
N ALA A 28 5.21 0.64 7.37
CA ALA A 28 3.92 0.00 7.49
C ALA A 28 3.06 0.29 6.26
N VAL A 29 2.14 -0.62 5.95
CA VAL A 29 0.98 -0.28 5.15
C VAL A 29 0.00 0.43 6.07
N THR A 30 -0.23 1.71 5.82
CA THR A 30 -1.04 2.57 6.69
C THR A 30 -2.05 3.34 5.85
N THR A 31 -3.28 3.44 6.34
CA THR A 31 -4.30 4.34 5.78
C THR A 31 -4.94 5.18 6.85
N ILE A 32 -5.46 6.32 6.43
CA ILE A 32 -6.25 7.24 7.24
C ILE A 32 -7.61 7.36 6.58
N THR A 33 -8.66 6.99 7.29
CA THR A 33 -10.03 7.10 6.78
C THR A 33 -10.79 8.12 7.61
N PHE A 34 -11.34 9.12 6.96
CA PHE A 34 -12.08 10.21 7.58
C PHE A 34 -13.57 9.93 7.55
N PHE A 35 -14.24 10.21 8.66
CA PHE A 35 -15.66 9.99 8.85
C PHE A 35 -16.35 11.23 9.41
N THR A 36 -17.64 11.34 9.10
CA THR A 36 -18.61 12.19 9.82
C THR A 36 -19.57 11.29 10.62
N GLY A 37 -20.13 11.84 11.70
CA GLY A 37 -20.98 11.13 12.67
C GLY A 37 -20.20 10.66 13.90
N PRO A 38 -20.88 10.14 14.94
CA PRO A 38 -20.27 9.76 16.20
C PRO A 38 -19.32 8.56 16.03
N ALA A 39 -18.10 8.65 16.57
CA ALA A 39 -17.13 7.56 16.46
C ALA A 39 -17.61 6.32 17.24
N PRO A 40 -17.83 5.15 16.59
CA PRO A 40 -18.36 3.94 17.22
C PRO A 40 -17.24 3.17 17.94
N VAL A 41 -16.67 3.76 18.99
CA VAL A 41 -15.45 3.29 19.67
C VAL A 41 -15.57 1.84 20.13
N GLU A 42 -16.63 1.51 20.87
CA GLU A 42 -16.79 0.16 21.43
C GLU A 42 -17.09 -0.87 20.33
N ALA A 43 -17.91 -0.52 19.34
CA ALA A 43 -18.18 -1.42 18.22
C ALA A 43 -16.92 -1.75 17.41
N LEU A 44 -16.02 -0.76 17.19
CA LEU A 44 -14.73 -0.98 16.53
C LEU A 44 -13.77 -1.80 17.40
N ARG A 45 -13.75 -1.58 18.71
CA ARG A 45 -12.95 -2.36 19.67
C ARG A 45 -13.35 -3.82 19.67
N GLU A 46 -14.65 -4.08 19.81
CA GLU A 46 -15.23 -5.45 19.78
C GLU A 46 -14.97 -6.11 18.42
N ARG A 47 -15.16 -5.36 17.35
CA ARG A 47 -14.92 -5.87 15.99
C ARG A 47 -13.47 -6.26 15.79
N LEU A 48 -12.52 -5.42 16.21
CA LEU A 48 -11.09 -5.72 16.16
C LEU A 48 -10.76 -6.96 17.01
N ALA A 49 -11.35 -7.10 18.20
CA ALA A 49 -11.14 -8.28 19.02
C ALA A 49 -11.57 -9.57 18.31
N LEU A 50 -12.72 -9.57 17.63
CA LEU A 50 -13.17 -10.70 16.82
C LEU A 50 -12.22 -10.99 15.64
N ILE A 51 -11.72 -9.96 14.96
CA ILE A 51 -10.76 -10.11 13.85
C ILE A 51 -9.46 -10.76 14.37
N VAL A 52 -8.94 -10.28 15.50
CA VAL A 52 -7.70 -10.82 16.10
C VAL A 52 -7.93 -12.24 16.65
N ALA A 53 -9.09 -12.55 17.23
CA ALA A 53 -9.42 -13.90 17.66
C ALA A 53 -9.44 -14.89 16.48
N ALA A 54 -9.94 -14.48 15.32
CA ALA A 54 -9.88 -15.27 14.09
C ALA A 54 -8.48 -15.32 13.45
N ASN A 55 -7.64 -14.30 13.73
CA ASN A 55 -6.30 -14.10 13.16
C ASN A 55 -5.27 -13.76 14.24
N PRO A 56 -4.94 -14.68 15.18
CA PRO A 56 -4.11 -14.37 16.35
C PRO A 56 -2.70 -13.88 16.01
N TRP A 57 -2.20 -14.22 14.82
CA TRP A 57 -0.93 -13.76 14.29
C TRP A 57 -0.80 -12.23 14.19
N LEU A 58 -1.93 -11.50 14.12
CA LEU A 58 -1.96 -10.02 14.12
C LEU A 58 -1.48 -9.42 15.45
N GLY A 59 -1.62 -10.13 16.58
CA GLY A 59 -1.07 -9.77 17.88
C GLY A 59 0.38 -10.19 18.08
N GLY A 60 1.01 -10.78 17.07
CA GLY A 60 2.36 -11.32 17.12
C GLY A 60 3.46 -10.26 17.19
N ARG A 61 4.69 -10.74 17.41
CA ARG A 61 5.92 -9.94 17.44
C ARG A 61 6.99 -10.54 16.55
N LEU A 62 7.83 -9.69 15.98
CA LEU A 62 8.95 -10.10 15.15
C LEU A 62 10.15 -10.50 16.01
N VAL A 63 10.68 -11.68 15.75
CA VAL A 63 11.87 -12.19 16.43
C VAL A 63 12.88 -12.78 15.45
N ARG A 64 14.15 -12.70 15.80
CA ARG A 64 15.24 -13.37 15.09
C ARG A 64 16.36 -13.65 16.07
N GLY A 65 16.69 -14.92 16.21
CA GLY A 65 17.82 -15.38 17.04
C GLY A 65 19.18 -15.00 16.45
N LYS A 66 20.21 -15.04 17.28
CA LYS A 66 21.59 -14.82 16.84
C LYS A 66 22.00 -15.91 15.84
N GLY A 67 22.41 -15.50 14.64
CA GLY A 67 22.80 -16.42 13.55
C GLY A 67 21.64 -16.94 12.68
N GLU A 68 20.40 -16.67 13.03
CA GLU A 68 19.25 -17.02 12.18
C GLU A 68 19.19 -16.12 10.95
N LYS A 69 18.96 -16.74 9.80
CA LYS A 69 18.86 -16.03 8.50
C LYS A 69 17.47 -15.41 8.27
N ARG A 70 16.42 -16.03 8.82
CA ARG A 70 15.02 -15.61 8.60
C ARG A 70 14.42 -15.05 9.88
N MET A 71 13.56 -14.07 9.75
CA MET A 71 12.73 -13.59 10.86
C MET A 71 11.57 -14.55 11.09
N ARG A 72 11.06 -14.56 12.32
CA ARG A 72 9.87 -15.30 12.72
C ARG A 72 8.83 -14.33 13.30
N LEU A 73 7.58 -14.62 13.06
CA LEU A 73 6.45 -14.02 13.74
C LEU A 73 5.99 -14.97 14.82
N VAL A 74 6.10 -14.57 16.07
CA VAL A 74 5.73 -15.37 17.25
C VAL A 74 4.47 -14.78 17.86
N PHE A 75 3.45 -15.60 18.11
CA PHE A 75 2.17 -15.20 18.67
C PHE A 75 1.56 -16.31 19.52
N ASP A 76 0.63 -15.93 20.39
CA ASP A 76 -0.14 -16.87 21.21
C ASP A 76 -1.51 -17.08 20.54
N PRO A 77 -1.82 -18.31 20.03
CA PRO A 77 -3.10 -18.59 19.38
C PRO A 77 -4.32 -18.50 20.31
N ALA A 78 -4.13 -18.75 21.60
CA ALA A 78 -5.19 -18.75 22.62
C ALA A 78 -5.05 -17.55 23.58
N GLY A 79 -4.06 -16.69 23.36
CA GLY A 79 -3.79 -15.54 24.22
C GLY A 79 -4.87 -14.45 24.13
N PRO A 80 -4.97 -13.61 25.14
CA PRO A 80 -5.87 -12.48 25.12
C PRO A 80 -5.47 -11.49 24.01
N VAL A 81 -6.48 -10.80 23.47
CA VAL A 81 -6.23 -9.69 22.54
C VAL A 81 -5.46 -8.60 23.29
N ARG A 82 -4.35 -8.18 22.73
CA ARG A 82 -3.50 -7.15 23.35
C ARG A 82 -4.20 -5.79 23.34
N ASP A 83 -4.18 -5.09 24.46
CA ASP A 83 -4.82 -3.77 24.59
C ASP A 83 -4.18 -2.70 23.71
N ASP A 84 -2.87 -2.84 23.41
CA ASP A 84 -2.12 -1.87 22.61
C ASP A 84 -2.37 -1.95 21.08
N LEU A 85 -3.22 -2.88 20.63
CA LEU A 85 -3.69 -2.95 19.21
C LEU A 85 -4.75 -1.89 18.89
N PHE A 86 -5.49 -1.42 19.89
CA PHE A 86 -6.54 -0.41 19.72
C PHE A 86 -6.28 0.79 20.62
N SER A 87 -6.44 1.98 20.10
CA SER A 87 -6.33 3.21 20.89
C SER A 87 -7.28 4.30 20.40
N VAL A 88 -7.65 5.18 21.31
CA VAL A 88 -8.36 6.42 21.00
C VAL A 88 -7.46 7.57 21.46
N ALA A 89 -7.13 8.47 20.56
CA ALA A 89 -6.35 9.65 20.90
C ALA A 89 -7.19 10.64 21.74
N SER A 90 -6.54 11.41 22.59
CA SER A 90 -7.24 12.47 23.33
C SER A 90 -7.78 13.53 22.38
N PRO A 91 -8.98 14.07 22.62
CA PRO A 91 -9.51 15.17 21.83
C PRO A 91 -8.51 16.33 21.72
N GLY A 92 -8.30 16.85 20.50
CA GLY A 92 -7.35 17.94 20.24
C GLY A 92 -5.86 17.55 20.26
N GLN A 93 -5.52 16.29 20.58
CA GLN A 93 -4.13 15.82 20.57
C GLN A 93 -3.49 15.84 19.17
N TYR A 94 -4.30 15.53 18.16
CA TYR A 94 -3.86 15.47 16.77
C TYR A 94 -4.91 16.12 15.86
N THR A 95 -4.47 17.02 14.99
CA THR A 95 -5.33 17.61 13.94
C THR A 95 -5.00 16.97 12.60
N LEU A 96 -5.93 16.18 12.06
CA LEU A 96 -5.80 15.51 10.78
C LEU A 96 -6.80 15.99 9.73
N GLN A 97 -7.90 16.61 10.16
CA GLN A 97 -8.96 17.15 9.30
C GLN A 97 -8.60 18.56 8.80
N GLY A 98 -8.95 18.85 7.56
CA GLY A 98 -8.77 20.19 6.98
C GLY A 98 -7.31 20.64 6.79
N VAL A 99 -6.35 19.71 6.91
CA VAL A 99 -4.92 20.00 6.77
C VAL A 99 -4.33 19.34 5.52
N SER A 100 -3.20 19.86 5.06
CA SER A 100 -2.49 19.27 3.91
C SER A 100 -1.91 17.89 4.24
N TYR A 101 -1.66 17.09 3.22
CA TYR A 101 -0.94 15.82 3.39
C TYR A 101 0.44 16.01 4.04
N ALA A 102 1.12 17.10 3.74
CA ALA A 102 2.40 17.44 4.35
C ALA A 102 2.26 17.74 5.86
N ASP A 103 1.13 18.32 6.30
CA ASP A 103 0.86 18.55 7.72
C ASP A 103 0.48 17.24 8.43
N ILE A 104 -0.28 16.37 7.78
CA ILE A 104 -0.49 14.99 8.29
C ILE A 104 0.84 14.29 8.55
N GLN A 105 1.83 14.44 7.65
CA GLN A 105 3.19 13.91 7.86
C GLN A 105 3.84 14.42 9.15
N LYS A 106 3.65 15.71 9.47
CA LYS A 106 4.21 16.31 10.71
C LYS A 106 3.53 15.75 11.95
N VAL A 107 2.19 15.61 11.91
CA VAL A 107 1.40 15.06 13.01
C VAL A 107 1.79 13.61 13.31
N ILE A 108 1.89 12.77 12.28
CA ILE A 108 2.20 11.34 12.45
C ILE A 108 3.66 11.12 12.80
N LYS A 109 4.57 11.97 12.31
CA LYS A 109 6.00 11.86 12.62
C LYS A 109 6.25 12.03 14.12
N GLY A 110 6.78 10.99 14.75
CA GLY A 110 7.05 10.99 16.20
C GLY A 110 5.83 10.66 17.08
N SER A 111 4.65 10.49 16.47
CA SER A 111 3.47 9.96 17.17
C SER A 111 3.55 8.44 17.32
N ARG A 112 2.61 7.89 18.08
CA ARG A 112 2.40 6.42 18.18
C ARG A 112 1.17 5.97 17.38
N LEU A 113 0.78 6.72 16.34
CA LEU A 113 -0.42 6.46 15.55
C LEU A 113 -0.25 5.30 14.57
N GLU A 114 0.97 4.90 14.26
CA GLU A 114 1.28 3.77 13.38
C GLU A 114 2.20 2.76 14.07
N VAL A 115 2.28 1.56 13.51
CA VAL A 115 3.21 0.54 14.00
C VAL A 115 4.65 0.89 13.67
N VAL A 116 5.56 0.40 14.53
CA VAL A 116 6.99 0.38 14.23
C VAL A 116 7.25 -0.83 13.34
N GLY A 117 7.58 -0.59 12.07
CA GLY A 117 7.75 -1.67 11.10
C GLY A 117 9.14 -2.29 11.08
N GLY A 118 9.20 -3.51 10.57
CA GLY A 118 10.39 -4.17 10.11
C GLY A 118 11.52 -4.33 11.10
N VAL A 119 12.73 -4.02 10.64
CA VAL A 119 13.97 -4.13 11.45
C VAL A 119 13.90 -3.31 12.73
N LYS A 120 13.17 -2.19 12.75
CA LYS A 120 13.04 -1.35 13.95
C LYS A 120 12.24 -2.01 15.07
N ALA A 121 11.27 -2.88 14.73
CA ALA A 121 10.43 -3.63 15.67
C ALA A 121 11.05 -4.97 16.09
N LEU A 122 12.11 -5.41 15.39
CA LEU A 122 12.71 -6.72 15.59
C LEU A 122 13.24 -6.89 17.00
N ASN A 123 12.82 -7.97 17.70
CA ASN A 123 13.19 -8.33 19.08
C ASN A 123 12.80 -7.28 20.15
N LYS A 124 11.87 -6.37 19.86
CA LYS A 124 11.45 -5.33 20.81
C LYS A 124 10.05 -5.55 21.40
N GLY A 125 9.33 -6.55 20.94
CA GLY A 125 7.98 -6.82 21.40
C GLY A 125 6.89 -5.89 20.83
N ASP A 126 7.26 -5.00 19.91
CA ASP A 126 6.32 -4.07 19.25
C ASP A 126 5.21 -4.81 18.50
N VAL A 127 3.99 -4.29 18.58
CA VAL A 127 2.83 -4.79 17.82
C VAL A 127 3.02 -4.60 16.32
N GLN A 128 2.43 -5.53 15.55
CA GLN A 128 2.48 -5.51 14.10
C GLN A 128 1.19 -4.99 13.46
N LEU A 129 0.15 -4.78 14.24
CA LEU A 129 -1.12 -4.16 13.87
C LEU A 129 -1.44 -3.05 14.86
N LYS A 130 -2.00 -1.95 14.37
CA LYS A 130 -2.56 -0.89 15.21
C LYS A 130 -3.76 -0.26 14.55
N VAL A 131 -4.81 -0.05 15.34
CA VAL A 131 -6.03 0.67 14.96
C VAL A 131 -6.21 1.82 15.93
N THR A 132 -6.25 3.05 15.41
CA THR A 132 -6.35 4.25 16.25
C THR A 132 -7.48 5.15 15.76
N ILE A 133 -8.37 5.54 16.66
CA ILE A 133 -9.36 6.59 16.43
C ILE A 133 -8.74 7.92 16.84
N VAL A 134 -8.79 8.90 15.96
CA VAL A 134 -8.37 10.28 16.22
C VAL A 134 -9.62 11.17 16.15
N PRO A 135 -10.16 11.63 17.29
CA PRO A 135 -11.26 12.57 17.30
C PRO A 135 -10.88 13.88 16.60
N GLY A 136 -11.78 14.42 15.79
CA GLY A 136 -11.66 15.72 15.17
C GLY A 136 -12.51 16.77 15.89
N GLU A 137 -12.64 17.92 15.25
CA GLU A 137 -13.50 18.99 15.74
C GLU A 137 -14.96 18.72 15.36
N SER A 138 -15.87 19.06 16.25
CA SER A 138 -17.31 19.10 15.91
C SER A 138 -17.59 20.34 15.09
N THR A 139 -18.13 20.16 13.90
CA THR A 139 -18.52 21.25 13.00
C THR A 139 -20.05 21.29 12.84
N GLY A 140 -20.58 22.28 12.12
CA GLY A 140 -22.01 22.35 11.80
C GLY A 140 -22.54 21.12 11.03
N SER A 141 -21.67 20.32 10.43
CA SER A 141 -21.96 19.02 9.78
C SER A 141 -21.88 17.81 10.72
N GLY A 142 -21.68 18.02 12.03
CA GLY A 142 -21.58 16.98 13.04
C GLY A 142 -20.15 16.68 13.50
N GLU A 143 -20.02 15.59 14.26
CA GLU A 143 -18.71 15.11 14.73
C GLU A 143 -17.87 14.60 13.55
N GLN A 144 -16.58 14.93 13.56
CA GLN A 144 -15.61 14.44 12.60
C GLN A 144 -14.53 13.64 13.33
N TRP A 145 -14.03 12.60 12.70
CA TRP A 145 -12.94 11.80 13.25
C TRP A 145 -12.19 11.05 12.14
N ALA A 146 -11.02 10.55 12.47
CA ALA A 146 -10.21 9.74 11.56
C ALA A 146 -9.92 8.39 12.18
N LEU A 147 -9.96 7.33 11.34
CA LEU A 147 -9.51 5.99 11.66
C LEU A 147 -8.15 5.75 11.00
N ILE A 148 -7.13 5.50 11.81
CA ILE A 148 -5.81 5.10 11.32
C ILE A 148 -5.67 3.60 11.53
N VAL A 149 -5.45 2.87 10.45
CA VAL A 149 -5.11 1.44 10.48
C VAL A 149 -3.71 1.27 9.94
N SER A 150 -2.85 0.60 10.68
CA SER A 150 -1.44 0.42 10.36
C SER A 150 -1.03 -1.02 10.60
N ILE A 151 -0.48 -1.70 9.59
CA ILE A 151 0.06 -3.06 9.67
C ILE A 151 1.50 -3.05 9.17
N SER A 152 2.41 -3.69 9.89
CA SER A 152 3.80 -3.83 9.47
C SER A 152 3.90 -4.48 8.10
N HIS A 153 4.57 -3.81 7.15
CA HIS A 153 4.76 -4.35 5.81
C HIS A 153 5.61 -5.64 5.81
N THR A 154 6.35 -5.90 6.89
CA THR A 154 7.10 -7.16 7.06
C THR A 154 6.20 -8.38 7.13
N ILE A 155 4.96 -8.24 7.59
CA ILE A 155 4.03 -9.38 7.77
C ILE A 155 2.84 -9.36 6.79
N ALA A 156 2.61 -8.25 6.10
CA ALA A 156 1.43 -8.06 5.25
C ALA A 156 1.73 -7.13 4.07
N ASP A 157 1.39 -7.58 2.86
CA ASP A 157 1.31 -6.75 1.67
C ASP A 157 -0.01 -5.93 1.64
N GLY A 158 -0.17 -5.11 0.60
CA GLY A 158 -1.39 -4.33 0.41
C GLY A 158 -2.65 -5.18 0.33
N TYR A 159 -2.59 -6.37 -0.26
CA TYR A 159 -3.73 -7.29 -0.33
C TYR A 159 -4.13 -7.80 1.07
N THR A 160 -3.18 -8.34 1.83
CA THR A 160 -3.41 -8.81 3.21
C THR A 160 -3.90 -7.66 4.10
N TYR A 161 -3.31 -6.47 3.95
CA TYR A 161 -3.75 -5.26 4.65
C TYR A 161 -5.24 -5.02 4.42
N TYR A 162 -5.70 -4.97 3.17
CA TYR A 162 -7.10 -4.69 2.86
C TYR A 162 -8.05 -5.84 3.20
N GLN A 163 -7.59 -7.09 3.24
CA GLN A 163 -8.40 -8.17 3.81
C GLN A 163 -8.72 -7.89 5.28
N ILE A 164 -7.73 -7.44 6.07
CA ILE A 164 -7.93 -7.09 7.49
C ILE A 164 -8.73 -5.79 7.62
N TYR A 165 -8.39 -4.76 6.87
CA TYR A 165 -9.09 -3.46 6.89
C TYR A 165 -10.57 -3.62 6.59
N ASN A 166 -10.94 -4.34 5.53
CA ASN A 166 -12.32 -4.52 5.12
C ASN A 166 -13.15 -5.27 6.17
N MET A 167 -12.53 -6.16 6.97
CA MET A 167 -13.20 -6.83 8.08
C MET A 167 -13.62 -5.89 9.22
N LEU A 168 -13.12 -4.65 9.27
CA LEU A 168 -13.58 -3.64 10.23
C LEU A 168 -14.99 -3.13 9.93
N SER A 169 -15.49 -3.30 8.70
CA SER A 169 -16.88 -2.99 8.37
C SER A 169 -17.84 -3.86 9.16
N SER A 170 -18.90 -3.26 9.70
CA SER A 170 -19.90 -3.97 10.54
C SER A 170 -20.61 -5.10 9.79
N SER A 171 -20.82 -4.95 8.49
CA SER A 171 -21.49 -5.93 7.62
C SER A 171 -20.55 -7.00 7.05
N ALA A 172 -19.22 -6.82 7.14
CA ALA A 172 -18.27 -7.73 6.53
C ALA A 172 -18.12 -9.04 7.31
N GLU A 173 -17.93 -10.14 6.58
CA GLU A 173 -17.55 -11.41 7.17
C GLU A 173 -16.14 -11.36 7.77
N ILE A 174 -15.96 -11.90 8.97
CA ILE A 174 -14.64 -12.09 9.57
C ILE A 174 -14.04 -13.38 9.05
N LYS A 175 -12.97 -13.25 8.26
CA LYS A 175 -12.28 -14.39 7.63
C LYS A 175 -11.03 -14.78 8.43
N LYS A 176 -10.81 -16.07 8.54
CA LYS A 176 -9.55 -16.62 9.03
C LYS A 176 -8.56 -16.65 7.87
N LEU A 177 -7.44 -15.95 8.00
CA LEU A 177 -6.35 -15.97 7.05
C LEU A 177 -5.22 -16.89 7.55
N SER A 178 -4.55 -17.56 6.63
CA SER A 178 -3.42 -18.42 6.93
C SER A 178 -2.12 -17.60 7.02
N PRO A 179 -1.48 -17.51 8.19
CA PRO A 179 -0.17 -16.85 8.30
C PRO A 179 0.99 -17.75 7.84
N ALA A 180 0.75 -19.01 7.54
CA ALA A 180 1.81 -19.94 7.09
C ALA A 180 2.43 -19.46 5.79
N ARG A 181 3.77 -19.35 5.76
CA ARG A 181 4.49 -18.92 4.57
C ARG A 181 4.79 -20.09 3.64
N LYS A 182 4.62 -19.86 2.36
CA LYS A 182 4.82 -20.87 1.31
C LYS A 182 6.10 -20.56 0.53
N ASP A 183 7.12 -21.38 0.73
CA ASP A 183 8.43 -21.20 0.07
C ASP A 183 8.36 -21.38 -1.46
N SER A 184 7.26 -21.98 -1.99
CA SER A 184 6.93 -22.00 -3.42
C SER A 184 6.87 -20.60 -4.05
N PHE A 185 6.57 -19.56 -3.25
CA PHE A 185 6.61 -18.18 -3.71
C PHE A 185 7.99 -17.77 -4.20
N SER A 186 9.01 -17.89 -3.36
CA SER A 186 10.40 -17.55 -3.73
C SER A 186 10.89 -18.36 -4.92
N ALA A 187 10.54 -19.66 -5.00
CA ALA A 187 10.90 -20.53 -6.11
C ALA A 187 10.20 -20.13 -7.42
N GLY A 188 8.93 -19.70 -7.35
CA GLY A 188 8.12 -19.34 -8.52
C GLY A 188 8.43 -17.96 -9.11
N LEU A 189 9.05 -17.04 -8.35
CA LEU A 189 9.24 -15.65 -8.77
C LEU A 189 9.97 -15.50 -10.11
N ALA A 190 11.08 -16.18 -10.31
CA ALA A 190 11.83 -16.08 -11.56
C ALA A 190 11.03 -16.57 -12.78
N GLY A 191 10.19 -17.58 -12.59
CA GLY A 191 9.23 -18.04 -13.59
C GLY A 191 8.15 -17.00 -13.88
N ALA A 192 7.64 -16.35 -12.85
CA ALA A 192 6.54 -15.39 -12.96
C ALA A 192 6.96 -14.07 -13.60
N VAL A 193 8.05 -13.45 -13.15
CA VAL A 193 8.44 -12.09 -13.57
C VAL A 193 9.72 -12.03 -14.37
N GLY A 194 10.54 -13.06 -14.36
CA GLY A 194 11.87 -13.11 -14.99
C GLY A 194 13.01 -13.17 -13.97
N THR A 195 14.13 -13.75 -14.36
CA THR A 195 15.29 -13.95 -13.46
C THR A 195 15.93 -12.64 -13.03
N ALA A 196 16.06 -11.66 -13.91
CA ALA A 196 16.64 -10.37 -13.59
C ALA A 196 15.69 -9.55 -12.69
N GLU A 197 14.40 -9.55 -13.01
CA GLU A 197 13.33 -8.86 -12.29
C GLU A 197 13.16 -9.41 -10.87
N SER A 198 13.26 -10.75 -10.69
CA SER A 198 13.15 -11.39 -9.37
C SER A 198 14.31 -11.09 -8.42
N ARG A 199 15.41 -10.50 -8.92
CA ARG A 199 16.61 -10.17 -8.14
C ARG A 199 16.95 -8.69 -8.09
N ILE A 200 16.18 -7.84 -8.74
CA ILE A 200 16.52 -6.43 -8.94
C ILE A 200 16.74 -5.69 -7.61
N TYR A 201 15.89 -5.94 -6.62
CA TYR A 201 15.99 -5.32 -5.30
C TYR A 201 17.29 -5.65 -4.54
N LEU A 202 17.91 -6.79 -4.87
CA LEU A 202 19.19 -7.20 -4.29
C LEU A 202 20.39 -6.68 -5.08
N SER A 203 20.16 -6.00 -6.22
CA SER A 203 21.25 -5.48 -7.02
C SER A 203 21.86 -4.22 -6.41
N PRO A 204 23.21 -4.12 -6.34
CA PRO A 204 23.86 -2.93 -5.79
C PRO A 204 23.46 -1.63 -6.51
N GLY A 205 23.27 -1.70 -7.83
CA GLY A 205 22.85 -0.54 -8.62
C GLY A 205 21.46 -0.01 -8.24
N PHE A 206 20.51 -0.89 -7.93
CA PHE A 206 19.18 -0.51 -7.45
C PHE A 206 19.24 0.10 -6.04
N MET A 207 19.92 -0.57 -5.12
CA MET A 207 20.08 -0.08 -3.74
C MET A 207 20.75 1.30 -3.70
N LEU A 208 21.81 1.50 -4.50
CA LEU A 208 22.49 2.80 -4.61
C LEU A 208 21.60 3.87 -5.24
N ASN A 209 20.75 3.52 -6.22
CA ASN A 209 19.76 4.46 -6.78
C ASN A 209 18.79 4.96 -5.71
N CYS A 210 18.20 4.04 -4.96
CA CYS A 210 17.27 4.37 -3.86
C CYS A 210 17.98 5.23 -2.80
N ALA A 211 19.15 4.80 -2.32
CA ALA A 211 19.91 5.52 -1.31
C ALA A 211 20.31 6.93 -1.79
N ALA A 212 20.82 7.07 -3.01
CA ALA A 212 21.17 8.37 -3.58
C ALA A 212 19.94 9.28 -3.72
N THR A 213 18.80 8.73 -4.11
CA THR A 213 17.54 9.49 -4.20
C THR A 213 17.08 9.96 -2.83
N MET A 214 17.14 9.11 -1.81
CA MET A 214 16.75 9.47 -0.45
C MET A 214 17.67 10.52 0.16
N LEU A 215 18.97 10.45 -0.09
CA LEU A 215 19.96 11.38 0.47
C LEU A 215 20.06 12.70 -0.31
N PHE A 216 19.97 12.66 -1.63
CA PHE A 216 20.27 13.81 -2.50
C PHE A 216 19.10 14.26 -3.37
N GLY A 217 17.97 13.58 -3.33
CA GLY A 217 16.81 13.86 -4.21
C GLY A 217 16.02 15.13 -3.85
N GLY A 218 16.35 15.79 -2.73
CA GLY A 218 15.61 16.94 -2.23
C GLY A 218 14.36 16.58 -1.42
N ALA A 219 13.59 17.58 -1.04
CA ALA A 219 12.36 17.40 -0.26
C ALA A 219 11.26 16.70 -1.07
N VAL A 220 10.55 15.78 -0.42
CA VAL A 220 9.37 15.14 -1.00
C VAL A 220 8.21 16.13 -1.00
N LYS A 221 7.51 16.18 -2.11
CA LYS A 221 6.25 16.92 -2.27
C LYS A 221 5.12 15.93 -2.50
N SER A 222 3.98 16.17 -1.89
CA SER A 222 2.76 15.40 -2.11
C SER A 222 1.85 16.13 -3.09
N ARG A 223 1.11 15.35 -3.85
CA ARG A 223 -0.04 15.82 -4.63
C ARG A 223 -1.06 14.71 -4.68
N CYS A 224 -2.30 15.02 -4.37
CA CYS A 224 -3.42 14.12 -4.56
C CYS A 224 -4.28 14.62 -5.74
N VAL A 225 -4.66 13.73 -6.64
CA VAL A 225 -5.54 14.04 -7.77
C VAL A 225 -6.65 13.01 -7.86
N THR A 226 -7.78 13.39 -8.41
CA THR A 226 -8.84 12.45 -8.76
C THR A 226 -8.56 11.82 -10.12
N VAL A 227 -9.11 10.64 -10.36
CA VAL A 227 -9.16 10.03 -11.69
C VAL A 227 -10.43 10.51 -12.39
N ASP A 228 -10.25 11.15 -13.55
CA ASP A 228 -11.35 11.67 -14.34
C ASP A 228 -11.95 10.56 -15.23
N SER A 229 -13.18 10.15 -14.94
CA SER A 229 -13.85 9.05 -15.65
C SER A 229 -14.09 9.33 -17.13
N ALA A 230 -14.37 10.59 -17.51
CA ALA A 230 -14.58 10.98 -18.91
C ALA A 230 -13.27 10.90 -19.68
N LYS A 231 -12.17 11.40 -19.11
CA LYS A 231 -10.83 11.28 -19.68
C LYS A 231 -10.38 9.83 -19.80
N VAL A 232 -10.70 8.99 -18.78
CA VAL A 232 -10.43 7.55 -18.84
C VAL A 232 -11.17 6.89 -19.99
N ALA A 233 -12.45 7.22 -20.19
CA ALA A 233 -13.24 6.67 -21.29
C ALA A 233 -12.66 7.06 -22.65
N ALA A 234 -12.31 8.34 -22.84
CA ALA A 234 -11.69 8.84 -24.08
C ALA A 234 -10.33 8.16 -24.34
N ALA A 235 -9.47 8.05 -23.31
CA ALA A 235 -8.15 7.43 -23.44
C ALA A 235 -8.24 5.91 -23.71
N LYS A 236 -9.27 5.22 -23.22
CA LYS A 236 -9.53 3.81 -23.57
C LYS A 236 -9.93 3.67 -25.05
N ALA A 237 -10.77 4.58 -25.56
CA ALA A 237 -11.17 4.57 -26.96
C ALA A 237 -9.99 4.84 -27.91
N GLU A 238 -9.09 5.77 -27.53
CA GLU A 238 -7.84 6.03 -28.25
C GLU A 238 -6.91 4.80 -28.24
N ALA A 239 -6.66 4.23 -27.06
CA ALA A 239 -5.77 3.07 -26.91
C ALA A 239 -6.25 1.81 -27.64
N ALA A 240 -7.56 1.67 -27.89
CA ALA A 240 -8.11 0.58 -28.67
C ALA A 240 -7.69 0.64 -30.15
N GLN A 241 -7.31 1.83 -30.66
CA GLN A 241 -6.85 2.04 -32.02
C GLN A 241 -5.38 1.67 -32.23
N ASP A 242 -4.58 1.58 -31.15
CA ASP A 242 -3.15 1.26 -31.22
C ASP A 242 -2.85 -0.19 -31.65
N GLY A 243 -3.82 -1.09 -31.59
CA GLY A 243 -3.69 -2.49 -31.98
C GLY A 243 -2.83 -3.37 -31.06
N ASP A 244 -2.31 -2.82 -29.96
CA ASP A 244 -1.45 -3.56 -29.01
C ASP A 244 -2.22 -4.59 -28.18
N SER A 245 -3.49 -4.30 -27.86
CA SER A 245 -4.36 -5.15 -27.04
C SER A 245 -5.83 -4.90 -27.37
N ALA A 246 -6.67 -5.95 -27.24
CA ALA A 246 -8.11 -5.85 -27.47
C ALA A 246 -8.83 -4.89 -26.51
N PHE A 247 -8.26 -4.63 -25.33
CA PHE A 247 -8.76 -3.65 -24.37
C PHE A 247 -7.65 -3.17 -23.43
N VAL A 248 -7.85 -2.02 -22.80
CA VAL A 248 -7.02 -1.50 -21.74
C VAL A 248 -7.86 -1.18 -20.51
N SER A 249 -7.29 -1.41 -19.32
CA SER A 249 -7.92 -1.03 -18.06
C SER A 249 -7.53 0.39 -17.64
N THR A 250 -8.26 0.94 -16.69
CA THR A 250 -7.88 2.22 -16.04
C THR A 250 -6.49 2.16 -15.45
N ASN A 251 -6.11 1.00 -14.85
CA ASN A 251 -4.77 0.84 -14.31
C ASN A 251 -3.68 0.94 -15.40
N ASP A 252 -3.88 0.35 -16.56
CA ASP A 252 -2.90 0.41 -17.66
C ASP A 252 -2.68 1.85 -18.14
N LEU A 253 -3.76 2.65 -18.18
CA LEU A 253 -3.70 4.08 -18.51
C LEU A 253 -2.94 4.87 -17.44
N LEU A 254 -3.21 4.61 -16.15
CA LEU A 254 -2.54 5.29 -15.05
C LEU A 254 -1.05 4.95 -15.01
N VAL A 255 -0.69 3.69 -15.23
CA VAL A 255 0.70 3.23 -15.29
C VAL A 255 1.45 3.89 -16.44
N ALA A 256 0.88 3.89 -17.66
CA ALA A 256 1.48 4.54 -18.82
C ALA A 256 1.57 6.07 -18.63
N GLY A 257 0.52 6.69 -18.07
CA GLY A 257 0.48 8.12 -17.74
C GLY A 257 1.56 8.50 -16.73
N TRP A 258 1.75 7.70 -15.68
CA TRP A 258 2.79 7.91 -14.68
C TRP A 258 4.20 7.77 -15.25
N ALA A 259 4.42 6.75 -16.09
CA ALA A 259 5.68 6.56 -16.79
C ALA A 259 6.06 7.78 -17.64
N LYS A 260 5.09 8.30 -18.41
CA LYS A 260 5.28 9.51 -19.24
C LYS A 260 5.55 10.75 -18.39
N ALA A 261 4.77 10.95 -17.32
CA ALA A 261 4.92 12.10 -16.42
C ALA A 261 6.29 12.14 -15.77
N THR A 262 6.77 11.01 -15.26
CA THR A 262 8.06 10.88 -14.58
C THR A 262 9.24 10.70 -15.53
N ARG A 263 8.96 10.43 -16.82
CA ARG A 263 9.97 9.98 -17.81
C ARG A 263 10.77 8.80 -17.27
N ALA A 264 10.06 7.84 -16.67
CA ALA A 264 10.68 6.71 -16.01
C ALA A 264 11.56 5.91 -16.96
N GLN A 265 12.78 5.62 -16.52
CA GLN A 265 13.72 4.71 -17.19
C GLN A 265 13.70 3.32 -16.57
N LEU A 266 13.14 3.25 -15.38
CA LEU A 266 12.72 2.05 -14.68
C LEU A 266 11.42 2.38 -13.99
N LEU A 267 10.33 1.72 -14.38
CA LEU A 267 9.03 1.83 -13.75
C LEU A 267 8.71 0.52 -13.04
N GLU A 268 8.40 0.60 -11.77
CA GLU A 268 7.94 -0.50 -10.95
C GLU A 268 6.41 -0.50 -10.85
N MET A 269 5.80 -1.66 -11.10
CA MET A 269 4.38 -1.90 -10.90
C MET A 269 4.21 -3.17 -10.06
N PRO A 270 3.89 -3.04 -8.76
CA PRO A 270 3.58 -4.17 -7.91
C PRO A 270 2.36 -4.95 -8.40
N ILE A 271 2.42 -6.27 -8.27
CA ILE A 271 1.38 -7.22 -8.65
C ILE A 271 1.15 -8.24 -7.54
N ASN A 272 -0.12 -8.55 -7.27
CA ASN A 272 -0.49 -9.65 -6.39
C ASN A 272 -0.30 -10.99 -7.12
N LEU A 273 0.44 -11.91 -6.53
CA LEU A 273 0.74 -13.22 -7.11
C LEU A 273 -0.15 -14.35 -6.56
N ARG A 274 -1.11 -14.04 -5.67
CA ARG A 274 -2.12 -15.02 -5.23
C ARG A 274 -2.97 -15.46 -6.41
N ASN A 275 -3.31 -16.75 -6.44
CA ASN A 275 -4.02 -17.40 -7.56
C ASN A 275 -3.27 -17.32 -8.91
N ARG A 276 -1.97 -16.99 -8.88
CA ARG A 276 -1.11 -16.85 -10.06
C ARG A 276 0.16 -17.68 -9.96
N LEU A 277 0.53 -18.04 -8.76
CA LEU A 277 1.52 -19.04 -8.44
C LEU A 277 0.84 -20.25 -7.80
N PRO A 278 1.39 -21.46 -7.98
CA PRO A 278 0.85 -22.66 -7.33
C PRO A 278 0.79 -22.50 -5.81
N ASP A 279 -0.22 -23.11 -5.20
CA ASP A 279 -0.42 -23.21 -3.76
C ASP A 279 -0.63 -21.89 -3.00
N ILE A 280 -0.71 -20.76 -3.68
CA ILE A 280 -0.90 -19.44 -3.06
C ILE A 280 -2.29 -18.89 -3.43
N GLY A 281 -3.18 -18.80 -2.45
CA GLY A 281 -4.56 -18.38 -2.65
C GLY A 281 -4.95 -17.15 -1.83
N ASP A 282 -6.21 -16.75 -1.94
CA ASP A 282 -6.76 -15.54 -1.32
C ASP A 282 -6.71 -15.56 0.22
N ALA A 283 -6.74 -16.75 0.83
CA ALA A 283 -6.67 -16.89 2.28
C ALA A 283 -5.22 -16.81 2.83
N ASP A 284 -4.20 -16.77 1.98
CA ASP A 284 -2.82 -16.72 2.42
C ASP A 284 -2.42 -15.28 2.80
N ALA A 285 -2.17 -15.06 4.09
CA ALA A 285 -1.65 -13.81 4.60
C ALA A 285 -0.13 -13.73 4.46
N GLY A 286 0.39 -12.54 4.18
CA GLY A 286 1.83 -12.30 4.03
C GLY A 286 2.14 -11.42 2.84
N ASN A 287 3.40 -11.40 2.42
CA ASN A 287 3.83 -10.67 1.24
C ASN A 287 3.94 -11.63 0.04
N TYR A 288 2.82 -11.80 -0.64
CA TYR A 288 2.73 -12.56 -1.88
C TYR A 288 2.56 -11.62 -3.09
N GLU A 289 3.27 -10.52 -3.04
CA GLU A 289 3.39 -9.56 -4.12
C GLU A 289 4.83 -9.52 -4.65
N TRP A 290 4.96 -9.12 -5.89
CA TRP A 290 6.21 -8.75 -6.51
C TRP A 290 5.95 -7.63 -7.51
N ALA A 291 6.98 -7.18 -8.23
CA ALA A 291 6.80 -6.14 -9.22
C ALA A 291 7.21 -6.59 -10.62
N ILE A 292 6.50 -6.05 -11.60
CA ILE A 292 6.98 -6.00 -12.98
C ILE A 292 7.78 -4.70 -13.11
N PHE A 293 8.99 -4.81 -13.63
CA PHE A 293 9.85 -3.67 -13.92
C PHE A 293 9.86 -3.38 -15.41
N TYR A 294 9.28 -2.25 -15.79
CA TYR A 294 9.25 -1.76 -17.17
C TYR A 294 10.40 -0.82 -17.44
N GLN A 295 10.92 -0.86 -18.69
CA GLN A 295 11.78 0.17 -19.23
C GLN A 295 10.96 1.14 -20.10
N GLU A 296 11.58 2.20 -20.61
CA GLU A 296 10.90 3.26 -21.35
C GLU A 296 9.99 2.70 -22.47
N GLU A 297 10.53 1.80 -23.29
CA GLU A 297 9.84 1.20 -24.42
C GLU A 297 8.65 0.29 -24.03
N ASP A 298 8.65 -0.23 -22.81
CA ASP A 298 7.64 -1.19 -22.33
C ASP A 298 6.36 -0.51 -21.83
N CYS A 299 6.43 0.77 -21.44
CA CYS A 299 5.36 1.47 -20.75
C CYS A 299 4.87 2.76 -21.42
N LEU A 300 5.27 3.01 -22.66
CA LEU A 300 4.84 4.20 -23.41
C LEU A 300 3.36 4.17 -23.80
N ARG A 301 2.82 2.97 -24.01
CA ARG A 301 1.43 2.75 -24.42
C ARG A 301 0.73 1.81 -23.45
N PRO A 302 -0.52 2.10 -23.05
CA PRO A 302 -1.26 1.26 -22.09
C PRO A 302 -1.50 -0.17 -22.60
N GLY A 303 -1.62 -0.36 -23.92
CA GLY A 303 -1.76 -1.68 -24.53
C GLY A 303 -0.58 -2.60 -24.30
N LEU A 304 0.66 -2.07 -24.25
CA LEU A 304 1.87 -2.84 -23.92
C LEU A 304 1.85 -3.34 -22.48
N ILE A 305 1.38 -2.51 -21.54
CA ILE A 305 1.19 -2.89 -20.14
C ILE A 305 0.16 -4.02 -20.05
N ARG A 306 -0.99 -3.86 -20.72
CA ARG A 306 -2.01 -4.93 -20.79
C ARG A 306 -1.46 -6.21 -21.37
N LYS A 307 -0.71 -6.13 -22.47
CA LYS A 307 -0.09 -7.28 -23.13
C LYS A 307 0.87 -8.02 -22.19
N SER A 308 1.64 -7.31 -21.37
CA SER A 308 2.56 -7.91 -20.39
C SER A 308 1.86 -8.71 -19.30
N LEU A 309 0.57 -8.45 -19.07
CA LEU A 309 -0.28 -9.12 -18.06
C LEU A 309 -1.14 -10.24 -18.65
N LYS A 310 -1.01 -10.54 -19.96
CA LYS A 310 -1.92 -11.46 -20.67
C LYS A 310 -1.92 -12.87 -20.08
N THR A 311 -0.75 -13.38 -19.68
CA THR A 311 -0.62 -14.71 -19.12
C THR A 311 -0.41 -14.61 -17.61
N PRO A 312 -1.41 -14.97 -16.77
CA PRO A 312 -1.25 -14.95 -15.33
C PRO A 312 -0.07 -15.83 -14.88
N GLY A 313 0.73 -15.33 -13.94
CA GLY A 313 1.92 -16.03 -13.45
C GLY A 313 3.11 -16.09 -14.43
N GLN A 314 3.00 -15.48 -15.60
CA GLN A 314 4.09 -15.37 -16.59
C GLN A 314 4.13 -13.98 -17.20
N TYR A 315 4.53 -13.00 -16.40
CA TYR A 315 4.54 -11.59 -16.81
C TYR A 315 5.81 -11.28 -17.60
N ARG A 316 5.64 -10.73 -18.82
CA ARG A 316 6.76 -10.43 -19.71
C ARG A 316 6.56 -9.06 -20.34
N ARG A 317 7.60 -8.26 -20.30
CA ARG A 317 7.64 -6.94 -20.97
C ARG A 317 7.50 -7.10 -22.49
N CYS A 318 6.75 -6.21 -23.12
CA CYS A 318 6.33 -6.35 -24.50
C CYS A 318 6.68 -5.15 -25.39
N GLY A 319 7.45 -4.18 -24.90
CA GLY A 319 7.80 -2.99 -25.67
C GLY A 319 8.77 -3.27 -26.83
N ARG A 320 9.51 -4.36 -26.75
CA ARG A 320 10.41 -4.84 -27.80
C ARG A 320 10.47 -6.37 -27.77
N GLU A 321 10.70 -6.97 -28.92
CA GLU A 321 10.85 -8.42 -29.03
C GLU A 321 12.21 -8.76 -29.69
N PRO A 322 13.13 -9.51 -29.03
CA PRO A 322 13.02 -9.92 -27.61
C PRO A 322 13.12 -8.72 -26.66
N PRO A 323 12.58 -8.83 -25.43
CA PRO A 323 12.68 -7.76 -24.43
C PRO A 323 14.15 -7.40 -24.18
N ARG A 324 14.43 -6.08 -24.13
CA ARG A 324 15.78 -5.61 -23.80
C ARG A 324 16.13 -6.02 -22.36
N PRO A 325 17.35 -6.51 -22.06
CA PRO A 325 17.77 -6.78 -20.69
C PRO A 325 17.56 -5.58 -19.79
N LEU A 326 17.15 -5.82 -18.54
CA LEU A 326 17.03 -4.72 -17.56
C LEU A 326 18.34 -3.98 -17.39
N ARG A 327 18.23 -2.70 -17.14
CA ARG A 327 19.39 -1.89 -16.77
C ARG A 327 20.10 -2.50 -15.58
N SER A 328 21.42 -2.50 -15.57
CA SER A 328 22.23 -3.05 -14.48
C SER A 328 23.39 -2.11 -14.14
N GLY A 329 24.06 -2.36 -13.02
CA GLY A 329 25.22 -1.63 -12.56
C GLY A 329 25.02 -0.11 -12.57
N TRP A 330 25.92 0.62 -13.17
CA TRP A 330 25.92 2.09 -13.24
C TRP A 330 24.70 2.68 -13.96
N ARG A 331 24.20 1.99 -15.01
CA ARG A 331 22.99 2.44 -15.72
C ARG A 331 21.75 2.35 -14.86
N LEU A 332 21.65 1.34 -14.00
CA LEU A 332 20.56 1.18 -13.05
C LEU A 332 20.66 2.21 -11.92
N MET A 333 21.87 2.43 -11.40
CA MET A 333 22.11 3.42 -10.34
C MET A 333 21.68 4.83 -10.75
N ARG A 334 21.81 5.21 -12.02
CA ARG A 334 21.44 6.52 -12.55
C ARG A 334 20.08 6.60 -13.22
N ALA A 335 19.34 5.49 -13.25
CA ALA A 335 18.03 5.46 -13.89
C ALA A 335 17.03 6.36 -13.16
N ARG A 336 16.18 7.06 -13.91
CA ARG A 336 14.97 7.68 -13.33
C ARG A 336 14.00 6.58 -12.95
N TYR A 337 13.97 6.31 -11.65
CA TYR A 337 13.14 5.27 -11.07
C TYR A 337 11.80 5.84 -10.60
N ALA A 338 10.71 5.19 -10.98
CA ALA A 338 9.36 5.51 -10.55
C ALA A 338 8.61 4.23 -10.15
N LEU A 339 7.67 4.36 -9.23
CA LEU A 339 6.79 3.30 -8.77
C LEU A 339 5.34 3.76 -8.86
N ILE A 340 4.45 2.87 -9.30
CA ILE A 340 3.01 3.06 -9.18
C ILE A 340 2.36 1.78 -8.67
N THR A 341 1.66 1.87 -7.54
CA THR A 341 0.92 0.76 -6.93
C THR A 341 -0.57 1.06 -6.93
N ASN A 342 -1.40 0.03 -7.08
CA ASN A 342 -2.85 0.17 -7.14
C ASN A 342 -3.53 -0.63 -6.03
N TRP A 343 -4.09 0.09 -5.07
CA TRP A 343 -4.87 -0.45 -3.95
C TRP A 343 -6.39 -0.27 -4.12
N ALA A 344 -6.81 0.49 -5.15
CA ALA A 344 -8.23 0.84 -5.33
C ALA A 344 -9.15 -0.37 -5.51
N THR A 345 -8.61 -1.50 -6.02
CA THR A 345 -9.37 -2.74 -6.22
C THR A 345 -9.50 -3.58 -4.95
N PHE A 346 -8.69 -3.33 -3.93
CA PHE A 346 -8.71 -4.06 -2.67
C PHE A 346 -9.58 -3.38 -1.60
N ALA A 347 -9.62 -2.04 -1.63
CA ALA A 347 -10.35 -1.24 -0.66
C ALA A 347 -11.85 -1.30 -0.90
N GLN A 348 -12.59 -1.60 0.17
CA GLN A 348 -14.05 -1.45 0.26
C GLN A 348 -14.35 -0.30 1.21
N GLY A 349 -15.45 0.41 1.02
CA GLY A 349 -15.91 1.38 1.99
C GLY A 349 -16.25 0.71 3.32
N LEU A 350 -15.90 1.33 4.43
CA LEU A 350 -16.27 0.82 5.75
C LEU A 350 -17.69 1.29 6.10
N GLU A 351 -18.56 0.34 6.37
CA GLU A 351 -19.89 0.58 6.92
C GLU A 351 -19.79 0.52 8.45
N LEU A 352 -19.90 1.67 9.08
CA LEU A 352 -19.85 1.83 10.53
C LEU A 352 -21.14 2.47 11.05
N PRO A 353 -21.69 2.02 12.20
CA PRO A 353 -22.98 2.50 12.71
C PRO A 353 -23.00 4.01 12.92
N GLY A 354 -23.93 4.71 12.28
CA GLY A 354 -24.12 6.15 12.44
C GLY A 354 -23.03 7.02 11.81
N CYS A 355 -22.15 6.45 11.00
CA CYS A 355 -21.02 7.16 10.38
C CYS A 355 -21.07 7.12 8.86
N GLU A 356 -20.56 8.16 8.22
CA GLU A 356 -20.36 8.23 6.78
C GLU A 356 -18.88 8.41 6.45
N GLN A 357 -18.34 7.52 5.61
CA GLN A 357 -16.96 7.62 5.13
C GLN A 357 -16.83 8.74 4.12
N GLN A 358 -15.99 9.72 4.41
CA GLN A 358 -15.74 10.89 3.58
C GLN A 358 -14.55 10.71 2.65
N LEU A 359 -13.43 10.22 3.20
CA LEU A 359 -12.19 10.03 2.44
C LEU A 359 -11.41 8.87 3.03
N HIS A 360 -10.87 8.01 2.16
CA HIS A 360 -9.89 7.00 2.51
C HIS A 360 -8.57 7.36 1.85
N LEU A 361 -7.49 7.50 2.62
CA LEU A 361 -6.22 8.04 2.15
C LEU A 361 -5.06 7.11 2.52
N PRO A 362 -4.22 6.66 1.56
CA PRO A 362 -2.96 6.01 1.87
C PRO A 362 -2.01 6.95 2.61
N PHE A 363 -1.29 6.42 3.60
CA PHE A 363 -0.24 7.16 4.27
C PHE A 363 1.11 6.48 4.05
N PHE A 364 2.09 7.25 3.58
CA PHE A 364 3.45 6.79 3.37
C PHE A 364 4.42 7.90 3.77
N LYS A 365 5.41 7.58 4.62
CA LYS A 365 6.34 8.56 5.17
C LYS A 365 7.24 9.19 4.11
N PHE A 366 7.35 10.50 4.11
CA PHE A 366 8.24 11.23 3.20
C PHE A 366 9.70 10.77 3.31
N GLY A 367 10.15 10.42 4.53
CA GLY A 367 11.50 9.92 4.77
C GLY A 367 11.81 8.55 4.17
N GLU A 368 10.78 7.82 3.76
CA GLU A 368 10.89 6.46 3.20
C GLU A 368 10.66 6.41 1.68
N VAL A 369 10.47 7.57 1.02
CA VAL A 369 10.22 7.67 -0.44
C VAL A 369 11.53 7.50 -1.23
N PRO A 370 11.76 6.35 -1.90
CA PRO A 370 13.01 6.06 -2.59
C PRO A 370 13.03 6.51 -4.06
N CYS A 371 11.88 6.91 -4.61
CA CYS A 371 11.71 7.26 -6.03
C CYS A 371 10.51 8.19 -6.22
N GLU A 372 10.11 8.45 -7.46
CA GLU A 372 8.82 9.09 -7.77
C GLU A 372 7.71 8.04 -7.58
N MET A 373 6.86 8.20 -6.57
CA MET A 373 5.84 7.20 -6.19
C MET A 373 4.43 7.70 -6.47
N ALA A 374 3.56 6.79 -6.91
CA ALA A 374 2.14 7.02 -7.03
C ALA A 374 1.34 5.86 -6.40
N PHE A 375 0.34 6.20 -5.62
CA PHE A 375 -0.61 5.27 -5.01
C PHE A 375 -1.98 5.50 -5.60
N VAL A 376 -2.51 4.53 -6.34
CA VAL A 376 -3.90 4.56 -6.82
C VAL A 376 -4.77 3.95 -5.74
N PHE A 377 -5.77 4.67 -5.28
CA PHE A 377 -6.59 4.26 -4.16
C PHE A 377 -8.06 4.63 -4.36
N ARG A 378 -8.95 3.99 -3.61
CA ARG A 378 -10.37 4.33 -3.59
C ARG A 378 -10.60 5.44 -2.56
N ALA A 379 -10.68 6.67 -3.04
CA ALA A 379 -10.82 7.85 -2.19
C ALA A 379 -12.17 7.89 -1.49
N THR A 380 -13.25 7.64 -2.23
CA THR A 380 -14.62 7.45 -1.73
C THR A 380 -15.21 6.18 -2.36
N PRO A 381 -16.37 5.69 -1.97
CA PRO A 381 -16.99 4.53 -2.59
C PRO A 381 -17.11 4.62 -4.12
N THR A 382 -17.22 5.83 -4.67
CA THR A 382 -17.42 6.08 -6.12
C THR A 382 -16.21 6.69 -6.81
N GLN A 383 -15.22 7.21 -6.07
CA GLN A 383 -14.13 7.96 -6.66
C GLN A 383 -12.76 7.32 -6.42
N THR A 384 -11.98 7.23 -7.49
CA THR A 384 -10.57 6.83 -7.42
C THR A 384 -9.68 8.07 -7.32
N GLY A 385 -8.71 8.02 -6.41
CA GLY A 385 -7.67 9.00 -6.24
C GLY A 385 -6.29 8.46 -6.62
N VAL A 386 -5.35 9.37 -6.86
CA VAL A 386 -3.93 9.06 -7.02
C VAL A 386 -3.13 9.99 -6.13
N LEU A 387 -2.50 9.44 -5.10
CA LEU A 387 -1.54 10.15 -4.27
C LEU A 387 -0.16 10.02 -4.89
N MET A 388 0.46 11.15 -5.20
CA MET A 388 1.79 11.23 -5.78
C MET A 388 2.76 11.80 -4.75
N LEU A 389 3.84 11.09 -4.48
CA LEU A 389 4.95 11.51 -3.63
C LEU A 389 6.18 11.67 -4.51
N THR A 390 6.62 12.91 -4.70
CA THR A 390 7.60 13.23 -5.74
C THR A 390 8.69 14.15 -5.22
N ARG A 391 9.90 14.05 -5.77
CA ARG A 391 11.01 14.92 -5.44
C ARG A 391 11.33 15.90 -6.58
N LYS A 392 11.20 15.45 -7.82
CA LYS A 392 11.61 16.20 -9.01
C LYS A 392 10.45 16.59 -9.93
N LEU A 393 9.29 16.01 -9.72
CA LEU A 393 8.13 16.23 -10.58
C LEU A 393 7.55 17.64 -10.35
N ARG A 394 7.33 18.38 -11.44
CA ARG A 394 6.63 19.67 -11.42
C ARG A 394 5.25 19.54 -12.06
N GLY A 395 4.32 20.43 -11.77
CA GLY A 395 2.96 20.42 -12.32
C GLY A 395 2.91 20.29 -13.86
N ALA A 396 3.80 21.02 -14.58
CA ALA A 396 3.93 20.93 -16.03
C ALA A 396 4.35 19.52 -16.55
N HIS A 397 5.02 18.71 -15.73
CA HIS A 397 5.35 17.32 -16.09
C HIS A 397 4.13 16.40 -15.99
N LEU A 398 3.26 16.64 -15.01
CA LEU A 398 2.00 15.92 -14.89
C LEU A 398 1.09 16.19 -16.09
N ALA A 399 1.04 17.43 -16.58
CA ALA A 399 0.26 17.77 -17.77
C ALA A 399 0.65 16.96 -19.01
N ARG A 400 1.93 16.57 -19.15
CA ARG A 400 2.43 15.77 -20.28
C ARG A 400 2.05 14.29 -20.25
N GLY A 401 1.82 13.73 -19.04
CA GLY A 401 1.43 12.33 -18.86
C GLY A 401 -0.06 12.14 -18.58
N ALA A 402 -0.79 13.22 -18.52
CA ALA A 402 -1.95 13.34 -17.67
C ALA A 402 -3.31 13.18 -18.37
N GLY A 403 -3.37 12.46 -19.50
CA GLY A 403 -4.66 12.25 -20.17
C GLY A 403 -5.79 11.74 -19.25
N VAL A 404 -5.46 11.16 -18.08
CA VAL A 404 -6.45 10.53 -17.18
C VAL A 404 -6.48 11.12 -15.77
N PHE A 405 -5.51 11.99 -15.41
CA PHE A 405 -5.49 12.64 -14.11
C PHE A 405 -6.47 13.83 -14.09
N GLY A 406 -7.34 13.85 -13.12
CA GLY A 406 -8.33 14.89 -12.91
C GLY A 406 -7.82 16.09 -12.11
N ALA A 407 -8.73 16.74 -11.39
CA ALA A 407 -8.40 17.89 -10.56
C ALA A 407 -7.47 17.51 -9.40
N THR A 408 -6.60 18.43 -9.01
CA THR A 408 -5.80 18.31 -7.79
C THR A 408 -6.71 18.46 -6.57
N VAL A 409 -6.54 17.56 -5.60
CA VAL A 409 -7.23 17.56 -4.32
C VAL A 409 -6.16 17.65 -3.24
N ASP A 410 -5.79 18.88 -2.89
CA ASP A 410 -4.89 19.15 -1.77
C ASP A 410 -5.19 20.59 -1.29
N PRO A 411 -5.47 20.86 -0.05
CA PRO A 411 -5.34 19.99 1.11
C PRO A 411 -6.30 18.79 1.07
N VAL A 412 -6.08 17.83 1.98
CA VAL A 412 -7.05 16.76 2.25
C VAL A 412 -8.28 17.43 2.84
N VAL A 413 -9.14 17.92 1.98
CA VAL A 413 -10.36 18.65 2.36
C VAL A 413 -11.50 17.68 2.27
N PHE A 414 -12.31 17.64 3.31
CA PHE A 414 -13.68 17.19 3.15
C PHE A 414 -14.30 18.05 2.04
N PRO A 415 -14.99 17.44 1.07
CA PRO A 415 -15.71 18.23 0.09
C PRO A 415 -16.63 19.23 0.82
N ASP A 416 -16.80 20.43 0.27
CA ASP A 416 -17.77 21.38 0.80
C ASP A 416 -19.18 20.74 0.82
N GLU A 417 -20.14 21.37 1.47
CA GLU A 417 -21.53 20.90 1.59
C GLU A 417 -22.20 20.58 0.23
N ARG A 418 -21.55 20.91 -0.88
CA ARG A 418 -21.99 20.64 -2.25
C ARG A 418 -21.17 19.53 -2.93
N GLY A 419 -20.35 18.79 -2.18
CA GLY A 419 -19.49 17.74 -2.73
C GLY A 419 -18.36 18.24 -3.63
N ARG A 420 -17.99 19.52 -3.56
CA ARG A 420 -16.92 20.12 -4.38
C ARG A 420 -15.63 20.21 -3.60
N TYR A 421 -14.58 19.71 -4.21
CA TYR A 421 -13.22 19.97 -3.74
C TYR A 421 -12.79 21.36 -4.19
N THR A 422 -12.30 22.17 -3.27
CA THR A 422 -11.77 23.49 -3.62
C THR A 422 -10.45 23.29 -4.37
N PRO A 423 -10.34 23.71 -5.64
CA PRO A 423 -9.06 23.67 -6.32
C PRO A 423 -8.10 24.61 -5.61
N ILE A 424 -6.86 24.15 -5.38
CA ILE A 424 -5.79 25.05 -4.95
C ILE A 424 -5.35 25.86 -6.16
N PRO A 425 -5.21 27.19 -6.02
CA PRO A 425 -4.76 28.06 -7.08
C PRO A 425 -3.33 27.73 -7.57
#